data_1127603077481650bafa847319c2c144
#
_entry.id   1127603077481650bafa847319c2c144
#
_cell.length_a   1.000
_cell.length_b   1.000
_cell.length_c   1.000
_cell.angle_alpha   90.00
_cell.angle_beta   90.00
_cell.angle_gamma   90.00
#
_symmetry.space_group_name_H-M   'P 1'
#
loop_
_entity.id
_entity.type
_entity.pdbx_description
1 polymer ?
#
loop_
_entity_poly.entity_id
_entity_poly.type
_entity_poly.pdbx_seq_one_letter_code
_entity_poly.pdbx_strand_id
1 'polypeptide(L)'
;MHEGKGRFDLLPMCVLIRLAKHYENGCQKYGDRNWEKGIPCHSFADSAMRHLVKYLDGWNDEDHLIASIWNLFGLAWTEEKHPELMDIPSRGEEQCQN
;
A
#
# COMPACT_ATOMS: atom_id res chain seq x y z
N MET A 1 -17.62 -19.46 -16.17
CA MET A 1 -17.88 -18.04 -16.10
C MET A 1 -17.08 -17.39 -15.02
N HIS A 2 -16.56 -16.22 -15.29
CA HIS A 2 -15.63 -15.58 -14.37
C HIS A 2 -16.12 -14.24 -13.84
N GLU A 3 -17.42 -14.04 -13.97
CA GLU A 3 -18.05 -12.82 -13.52
C GLU A 3 -17.83 -12.60 -12.03
N GLY A 4 -17.39 -11.39 -11.68
CA GLY A 4 -17.23 -11.03 -10.28
C GLY A 4 -15.97 -11.55 -9.62
N LYS A 5 -15.11 -12.24 -10.34
CA LYS A 5 -13.89 -12.79 -9.73
C LYS A 5 -12.66 -11.95 -9.98
N GLY A 6 -12.81 -10.87 -10.74
CA GLY A 6 -11.68 -10.03 -11.11
C GLY A 6 -10.99 -10.56 -12.37
N ARG A 7 -10.39 -9.65 -13.07
CA ARG A 7 -9.68 -9.95 -14.30
C ARG A 7 -8.20 -9.70 -14.09
N PHE A 8 -7.51 -10.68 -13.53
CA PHE A 8 -6.08 -10.57 -13.24
C PHE A 8 -5.26 -10.37 -14.50
N ASP A 9 -5.76 -10.87 -15.64
CA ASP A 9 -5.09 -10.73 -16.91
C ASP A 9 -5.05 -9.28 -17.40
N LEU A 10 -5.87 -8.40 -16.84
CA LEU A 10 -5.86 -6.99 -17.21
C LEU A 10 -4.85 -6.17 -16.42
N LEU A 11 -4.24 -6.75 -15.39
CA LEU A 11 -3.27 -6.02 -14.59
C LEU A 11 -1.96 -5.86 -15.34
N PRO A 12 -1.34 -4.67 -15.29
CA PRO A 12 -0.08 -4.45 -16.01
C PRO A 12 1.05 -5.25 -15.36
N MET A 13 1.52 -6.26 -16.08
CA MET A 13 2.49 -7.21 -15.54
C MET A 13 3.80 -6.53 -15.13
N CYS A 14 4.25 -5.53 -15.89
CA CYS A 14 5.51 -4.86 -15.57
C CYS A 14 5.46 -4.15 -14.23
N VAL A 15 4.29 -3.63 -13.86
CA VAL A 15 4.13 -2.97 -12.56
C VAL A 15 4.09 -4.00 -11.44
N LEU A 16 3.40 -5.12 -11.69
CA LEU A 16 3.36 -6.19 -10.69
C LEU A 16 4.74 -6.75 -10.39
N ILE A 17 5.55 -6.94 -11.43
CA ILE A 17 6.92 -7.42 -11.26
C ILE A 17 7.73 -6.42 -10.44
N ARG A 18 7.59 -5.15 -10.74
CA ARG A 18 8.28 -4.08 -10.03
C ARG A 18 7.89 -4.03 -8.56
N LEU A 19 6.59 -4.20 -8.30
CA LEU A 19 6.08 -4.24 -6.93
C LEU A 19 6.59 -5.47 -6.19
N ALA A 20 6.60 -6.61 -6.86
CA ALA A 20 7.09 -7.85 -6.25
C ALA A 20 8.56 -7.71 -5.86
N LYS A 21 9.36 -7.05 -6.69
CA LYS A 21 10.76 -6.80 -6.37
C LYS A 21 10.91 -5.88 -5.16
N HIS A 22 10.01 -4.92 -5.02
CA HIS A 22 10.04 -4.04 -3.86
C HIS A 22 9.75 -4.83 -2.57
N TYR A 23 8.81 -5.77 -2.63
CA TYR A 23 8.52 -6.65 -1.50
C TYR A 23 9.74 -7.52 -1.15
N GLU A 24 10.42 -8.02 -2.15
CA GLU A 24 11.61 -8.83 -1.95
C GLU A 24 12.71 -8.03 -1.24
N ASN A 25 12.91 -6.79 -1.64
CA ASN A 25 13.89 -5.92 -1.00
C ASN A 25 13.53 -5.65 0.46
N GLY A 26 12.25 -5.44 0.74
CA GLY A 26 11.79 -5.26 2.10
C GLY A 26 12.00 -6.49 2.96
N CYS A 27 11.81 -7.66 2.38
CA CYS A 27 12.03 -8.92 3.05
C CYS A 27 13.48 -9.06 3.53
N GLN A 28 14.42 -8.65 2.69
CA GLN A 28 15.83 -8.71 3.05
C GLN A 28 16.19 -7.76 4.20
N LYS A 29 15.49 -6.63 4.30
CA LYS A 29 15.79 -5.65 5.32
C LYS A 29 15.05 -5.88 6.63
N TYR A 30 13.79 -6.27 6.54
CA TYR A 30 12.89 -6.27 7.70
C TYR A 30 12.22 -7.61 7.96
N GLY A 31 12.50 -8.61 7.16
CA GLY A 31 11.90 -9.92 7.28
C GLY A 31 10.63 -10.06 6.45
N ASP A 32 10.23 -11.31 6.27
CA ASP A 32 9.06 -11.64 5.47
C ASP A 32 7.80 -11.04 6.11
N ARG A 33 6.93 -10.53 5.29
CA ARG A 33 5.62 -10.03 5.72
C ARG A 33 5.70 -9.01 6.84
N ASN A 34 6.75 -8.18 6.80
CA ASN A 34 6.91 -7.12 7.78
C ASN A 34 5.70 -6.19 7.82
N TRP A 35 5.02 -6.02 6.69
CA TRP A 35 3.86 -5.16 6.58
C TRP A 35 2.65 -5.68 7.36
N GLU A 36 2.69 -6.94 7.82
CA GLU A 36 1.61 -7.52 8.61
C GLU A 36 1.74 -7.29 10.11
N LYS A 37 2.71 -6.51 10.54
CA LYS A 37 3.05 -6.42 11.96
C LYS A 37 2.26 -5.39 12.76
N GLY A 38 1.11 -4.98 12.26
CA GLY A 38 0.24 -4.11 13.04
C GLY A 38 0.51 -2.63 12.85
N ILE A 39 0.82 -2.23 11.64
CA ILE A 39 1.05 -0.83 11.30
C ILE A 39 -0.30 -0.12 11.21
N PRO A 40 -0.49 1.00 11.93
CA PRO A 40 -1.76 1.73 11.84
C PRO A 40 -1.98 2.30 10.45
N CYS A 41 -3.25 2.40 10.06
CA CYS A 41 -3.61 2.84 8.71
C CYS A 41 -3.04 4.21 8.35
N HIS A 42 -3.04 5.15 9.30
CA HIS A 42 -2.53 6.49 8.98
C HIS A 42 -1.04 6.46 8.61
N SER A 43 -0.29 5.52 9.17
CA SER A 43 1.15 5.43 8.87
C SER A 43 1.39 5.03 7.42
N PHE A 44 0.59 4.09 6.92
CA PHE A 44 0.67 3.72 5.51
C PHE A 44 0.31 4.89 4.61
N ALA A 45 -0.77 5.60 4.96
CA ALA A 45 -1.23 6.73 4.15
C ALA A 45 -0.19 7.85 4.13
N ASP A 46 0.38 8.16 5.29
CA ASP A 46 1.40 9.20 5.41
C ASP A 46 2.63 8.84 4.58
N SER A 47 3.08 7.62 4.67
CA SER A 47 4.24 7.15 3.93
C SER A 47 4.00 7.16 2.43
N ALA A 48 2.80 6.71 2.01
CA ALA A 48 2.44 6.72 0.60
C ALA A 48 2.49 8.12 0.03
N MET A 49 1.94 9.09 0.76
CA MET A 49 1.95 10.48 0.31
C MET A 49 3.36 11.04 0.26
N ARG A 50 4.17 10.74 1.27
CA ARG A 50 5.54 11.24 1.31
C ARG A 50 6.35 10.75 0.12
N HIS A 51 6.22 9.47 -0.21
CA HIS A 51 6.91 8.93 -1.37
C HIS A 51 6.39 9.52 -2.67
N LEU A 52 5.08 9.73 -2.76
CA LEU A 52 4.51 10.33 -3.97
C LEU A 52 5.02 11.75 -4.17
N VAL A 53 5.08 12.54 -3.10
CA VAL A 53 5.60 13.90 -3.17
C VAL A 53 7.07 13.90 -3.63
N LYS A 54 7.88 12.99 -3.09
CA LYS A 54 9.26 12.88 -3.51
C LYS A 54 9.38 12.51 -4.98
N TYR A 55 8.55 11.60 -5.44
CA TYR A 55 8.53 11.23 -6.85
C TYR A 55 8.20 12.43 -7.72
N LEU A 56 7.16 13.18 -7.35
CA LEU A 56 6.74 14.34 -8.11
C LEU A 56 7.78 15.46 -8.09
N ASP A 57 8.58 15.50 -7.05
CA ASP A 57 9.65 16.47 -6.89
C ASP A 57 10.96 16.03 -7.56
N GLY A 58 10.94 14.90 -8.23
CA GLY A 58 12.08 14.47 -9.03
C GLY A 58 13.14 13.65 -8.29
N TRP A 59 12.87 13.21 -7.07
CA TRP A 59 13.82 12.40 -6.31
C TRP A 59 13.96 11.03 -6.99
N ASN A 60 15.20 10.57 -7.12
CA ASN A 60 15.44 9.27 -7.72
C ASN A 60 16.44 8.43 -6.94
N ASP A 61 16.59 8.71 -5.65
CA ASP A 61 17.46 7.94 -4.76
C ASP A 61 16.89 6.54 -4.48
N GLU A 62 15.61 6.36 -4.68
CA GLU A 62 14.97 5.05 -4.61
C GLU A 62 13.71 5.10 -5.48
N ASP A 63 13.03 3.97 -5.61
CA ASP A 63 11.81 3.91 -6.42
C ASP A 63 10.62 4.41 -5.59
N HIS A 64 10.50 5.72 -5.51
CA HIS A 64 9.45 6.34 -4.70
C HIS A 64 8.06 6.03 -5.19
N LEU A 65 7.89 5.88 -6.50
CA LEU A 65 6.57 5.58 -7.05
C LEU A 65 6.09 4.21 -6.58
N ILE A 66 6.94 3.20 -6.69
CA ILE A 66 6.55 1.86 -6.28
C ILE A 66 6.46 1.76 -4.76
N ALA A 67 7.26 2.54 -4.04
CA ALA A 67 7.17 2.59 -2.58
C ALA A 67 5.83 3.16 -2.14
N SER A 68 5.31 4.15 -2.87
CA SER A 68 4.00 4.70 -2.60
C SER A 68 2.92 3.63 -2.80
N ILE A 69 3.03 2.88 -3.90
CA ILE A 69 2.08 1.80 -4.20
C ILE A 69 2.14 0.72 -3.12
N TRP A 70 3.35 0.35 -2.70
CA TRP A 70 3.52 -0.64 -1.63
C TRP A 70 2.77 -0.22 -0.36
N ASN A 71 2.89 1.04 0.00
CA ASN A 71 2.21 1.55 1.19
C ASN A 71 0.69 1.52 1.02
N LEU A 72 0.19 1.80 -0.18
CA LEU A 72 -1.23 1.74 -0.43
C LEU A 72 -1.75 0.30 -0.39
N PHE A 73 -0.94 -0.65 -0.85
CA PHE A 73 -1.28 -2.07 -0.71
C PHE A 73 -1.39 -2.44 0.77
N GLY A 74 -0.43 -1.98 1.58
CA GLY A 74 -0.47 -2.23 3.01
C GLY A 74 -1.70 -1.62 3.66
N LEU A 75 -2.05 -0.41 3.26
CA LEU A 75 -3.23 0.25 3.76
C LEU A 75 -4.50 -0.54 3.41
N ALA A 76 -4.62 -0.94 2.15
CA ALA A 76 -5.79 -1.68 1.69
C ALA A 76 -5.93 -3.02 2.42
N TRP A 77 -4.81 -3.73 2.58
CA TRP A 77 -4.81 -5.00 3.30
C TRP A 77 -5.23 -4.80 4.76
N THR A 78 -4.67 -3.77 5.41
CA THR A 78 -4.96 -3.51 6.81
C THR A 78 -6.41 -3.11 7.00
N GLU A 79 -6.94 -2.29 6.11
CA GLU A 79 -8.34 -1.89 6.16
C GLU A 79 -9.26 -3.12 6.12
N GLU A 80 -8.91 -4.10 5.31
CA GLU A 80 -9.72 -5.30 5.12
C GLU A 80 -9.58 -6.29 6.28
N LYS A 81 -8.36 -6.50 6.74
CA LYS A 81 -8.06 -7.58 7.68
C LYS A 81 -7.99 -7.13 9.13
N HIS A 82 -7.72 -5.85 9.37
CA HIS A 82 -7.54 -5.32 10.72
C HIS A 82 -8.22 -3.96 10.86
N PRO A 83 -9.55 -3.95 10.78
CA PRO A 83 -10.28 -2.67 10.88
C PRO A 83 -10.04 -1.96 12.21
N GLU A 84 -9.60 -2.69 13.23
CA GLU A 84 -9.28 -2.05 14.52
C GLU A 84 -8.07 -1.12 14.42
N LEU A 85 -7.29 -1.22 13.35
CA LEU A 85 -6.13 -0.36 13.13
C LEU A 85 -6.48 0.86 12.28
N MET A 86 -7.74 1.02 11.92
CA MET A 86 -8.17 2.17 11.12
C MET A 86 -8.24 3.40 12.04
N ASP A 87 -7.27 4.27 11.88
CA ASP A 87 -7.17 5.46 12.70
C ASP A 87 -7.13 6.74 11.87
N ILE A 88 -7.62 6.65 10.64
CA ILE A 88 -7.80 7.84 9.80
C ILE A 88 -9.16 8.41 10.18
N PRO A 89 -9.21 9.66 10.70
CA PRO A 89 -10.45 10.17 11.30
C PRO A 89 -11.65 10.13 10.38
N SER A 90 -11.49 10.48 9.11
CA SER A 90 -12.60 10.53 8.17
C SER A 90 -13.11 9.14 7.77
N ARG A 91 -12.42 8.09 8.19
CA ARG A 91 -12.80 6.71 7.85
C ARG A 91 -13.40 5.99 9.05
N GLY A 92 -13.61 6.69 10.16
CA GLY A 92 -14.27 6.12 11.33
C GLY A 92 -15.74 5.98 11.11
N GLU A 93 -16.38 5.12 11.89
CA GLU A 93 -17.79 4.80 11.72
C GLU A 93 -18.70 5.98 11.84
N GLU A 94 -18.42 6.85 12.79
CA GLU A 94 -19.30 7.96 13.06
C GLU A 94 -19.14 9.09 12.09
N GLN A 95 -18.22 9.00 11.16
CA GLN A 95 -17.88 10.16 10.37
C GLN A 95 -18.29 10.09 8.93
N CYS A 96 -18.78 8.99 8.49
CA CYS A 96 -19.01 8.82 7.09
C CYS A 96 -20.30 9.37 6.60
N GLN A 97 -21.09 9.93 7.45
CA GLN A 97 -22.46 10.29 7.07
C GLN A 97 -22.57 11.59 6.35
N ASN A 98 -21.53 12.32 6.26
CA ASN A 98 -21.66 13.64 5.63
C ASN A 98 -21.41 13.67 4.17
#